data_1f8d8993e4f67f85c255fea1e48a66d7
#
_entry.id   1f8d8993e4f67f85c255fea1e48a66d7
#
_cell.length_a   1.000
_cell.length_b   1.000
_cell.length_c   1.000
_cell.angle_alpha   90.00
_cell.angle_beta   90.00
_cell.angle_gamma   90.00
#
_symmetry.space_group_name_H-M   'P 1'
#
loop_
_entity.id
_entity.type
_entity.pdbx_description
1 polymer ?
#
loop_
_entity_poly.entity_id
_entity_poly.type
_entity_poly.pdbx_seq_one_letter_code
_entity_poly.pdbx_strand_id
1 'polypeptide(L)'
;GANIQLIGPVLIGNNCSIKGNSSIGPNVSIGSETILDNCHIKDSIIMENCTLNINTNLENSIIPYNTTISTNKMKKSIILCEDSKLEL
;
A
#
# COMPACT_ATOMS: atom_id res chain seq x y z
N GLY A 1 -10.36 10.69 -13.72
CA GLY A 1 -8.97 10.76 -13.35
C GLY A 1 -8.71 10.31 -11.94
N ALA A 2 -7.45 10.25 -11.62
CA ALA A 2 -7.04 9.86 -10.28
C ALA A 2 -7.11 11.05 -9.33
N ASN A 3 -7.46 10.77 -8.08
CA ASN A 3 -7.47 11.77 -7.04
C ASN A 3 -6.55 11.28 -5.93
N ILE A 4 -5.29 11.68 -6.01
CA ILE A 4 -4.27 11.16 -5.13
C ILE A 4 -3.86 12.23 -4.13
N GLN A 5 -3.89 11.88 -2.85
CA GLN A 5 -3.46 12.76 -1.77
C GLN A 5 -2.26 12.15 -1.07
N LEU A 6 -1.23 12.95 -0.90
CA LEU A 6 -0.05 12.55 -0.15
C LEU A 6 0.06 13.46 1.06
N ILE A 7 0.03 12.86 2.24
CA ILE A 7 0.08 13.59 3.50
C ILE A 7 1.37 13.20 4.21
N GLY A 8 2.29 14.15 4.31
CA GLY A 8 3.58 13.89 4.92
C GLY A 8 3.52 13.64 6.43
N PRO A 9 4.52 12.94 6.96
CA PRO A 9 5.68 12.43 6.23
C PRO A 9 5.38 11.16 5.44
N VAL A 10 5.80 11.12 4.19
CA VAL A 10 5.65 9.98 3.31
C VAL A 10 6.95 9.81 2.53
N LEU A 11 7.44 8.58 2.46
CA LEU A 11 8.58 8.22 1.64
C LEU A 11 8.11 7.26 0.56
N ILE A 12 8.42 7.57 -0.69
CA ILE A 12 8.03 6.74 -1.81
C ILE A 12 9.26 6.45 -2.64
N GLY A 13 9.51 5.17 -2.88
CA GLY A 13 10.66 4.72 -3.65
C GLY A 13 10.52 4.99 -5.13
N ASN A 14 11.46 4.45 -5.92
CA ASN A 14 11.49 4.66 -7.36
C ASN A 14 10.48 3.78 -8.08
N ASN A 15 9.99 4.27 -9.20
CA ASN A 15 9.15 3.50 -10.11
C ASN A 15 7.87 3.01 -9.45
N CYS A 16 7.34 3.78 -8.52
CA CYS A 16 6.06 3.45 -7.91
C CYS A 16 4.92 4.01 -8.74
N SER A 17 3.81 3.30 -8.73
CA SER A 17 2.59 3.71 -9.40
C SER A 17 1.47 3.83 -8.38
N ILE A 18 0.87 5.00 -8.30
CA ILE A 18 -0.28 5.21 -7.41
C ILE A 18 -1.43 5.66 -8.28
N LYS A 19 -2.51 4.89 -8.27
CA LYS A 19 -3.63 5.14 -9.18
C LYS A 19 -4.94 5.16 -8.42
N GLY A 20 -5.98 5.56 -9.14
CA GLY A 20 -7.32 5.60 -8.58
C GLY A 20 -7.45 6.69 -7.54
N ASN A 21 -8.38 6.52 -6.63
CA ASN A 21 -8.58 7.45 -5.53
C ASN A 21 -7.81 6.94 -4.33
N SER A 22 -6.59 7.44 -4.17
CA SER A 22 -5.69 6.96 -3.13
C SER A 22 -5.31 8.07 -2.18
N SER A 23 -5.12 7.73 -0.93
CA SER A 23 -4.67 8.65 0.10
C SER A 23 -3.55 7.98 0.87
N ILE A 24 -2.37 8.58 0.86
CA ILE A 24 -1.17 7.98 1.44
C ILE A 24 -0.63 8.91 2.52
N GLY A 25 -0.50 8.39 3.71
CA GLY A 25 0.04 9.14 4.82
C GLY A 25 -1.00 9.47 5.87
N PRO A 26 -0.56 10.05 6.97
CA PRO A 26 0.84 10.33 7.30
C PRO A 26 1.60 9.08 7.75
N ASN A 27 2.91 9.23 7.89
CA ASN A 27 3.79 8.19 8.46
C ASN A 27 3.78 6.91 7.62
N VAL A 28 3.97 7.05 6.32
CA VAL A 28 3.96 5.91 5.40
C VAL A 28 5.29 5.84 4.66
N SER A 29 5.79 4.63 4.49
CA SER A 29 6.97 4.37 3.69
C SER A 29 6.61 3.33 2.63
N ILE A 30 6.89 3.65 1.38
CA ILE A 30 6.55 2.78 0.27
C ILE A 30 7.82 2.45 -0.50
N GLY A 31 8.13 1.16 -0.61
CA GLY A 31 9.32 0.70 -1.31
C GLY A 31 9.18 0.84 -2.81
N SER A 32 10.31 0.69 -3.49
CA SER A 32 10.38 0.86 -4.93
C SER A 32 9.55 -0.18 -5.68
N GLU A 33 9.10 0.19 -6.86
CA GLU A 33 8.38 -0.70 -7.78
C GLU A 33 7.08 -1.26 -7.19
N THR A 34 6.45 -0.45 -6.36
CA THR A 34 5.18 -0.80 -5.73
C THR A 34 4.04 -0.15 -6.49
N ILE A 35 2.97 -0.89 -6.66
CA ILE A 35 1.78 -0.42 -7.36
C ILE A 35 0.61 -0.38 -6.37
N LEU A 36 0.01 0.79 -6.26
CA LEU A 36 -1.13 1.00 -5.37
C LEU A 36 -2.31 1.50 -6.19
N ASP A 37 -3.47 0.91 -5.98
CA ASP A 37 -4.67 1.28 -6.72
C ASP A 37 -5.84 1.35 -5.75
N ASN A 38 -6.41 2.55 -5.60
CA ASN A 38 -7.53 2.82 -4.69
C ASN A 38 -7.20 2.46 -3.25
N CYS A 39 -6.00 2.81 -2.78
CA CYS A 39 -5.55 2.47 -1.44
C CYS A 39 -5.55 3.69 -0.54
N HIS A 40 -5.97 3.50 0.70
CA HIS A 40 -5.88 4.52 1.74
C HIS A 40 -4.98 3.98 2.83
N ILE A 41 -3.79 4.56 2.96
CA ILE A 41 -2.73 4.00 3.79
C ILE A 41 -2.23 5.05 4.76
N LYS A 42 -2.11 4.69 6.03
CA LYS A 42 -1.47 5.55 7.03
C LYS A 42 -0.76 4.70 8.07
N ASP A 43 0.27 5.26 8.67
CA ASP A 43 1.04 4.61 9.73
C ASP A 43 1.48 3.20 9.34
N SER A 44 1.94 3.04 8.10
CA SER A 44 2.22 1.72 7.55
C SER A 44 3.51 1.73 6.76
N ILE A 45 4.06 0.55 6.57
CA ILE A 45 5.26 0.35 5.76
C ILE A 45 4.91 -0.66 4.66
N ILE A 46 5.07 -0.23 3.42
CA ILE A 46 4.91 -1.09 2.26
C ILE A 46 6.32 -1.31 1.70
N MET A 47 6.77 -2.53 1.70
CA MET A 47 8.10 -2.82 1.21
C MET A 47 8.15 -2.84 -0.30
N GLU A 48 9.25 -3.29 -0.87
CA GLU A 48 9.47 -3.19 -2.31
C GLU A 48 8.68 -4.21 -3.10
N ASN A 49 8.37 -3.87 -4.34
CA ASN A 49 7.80 -4.78 -5.31
C ASN A 49 6.46 -5.35 -4.85
N CYS A 50 5.65 -4.50 -4.24
CA CYS A 50 4.32 -4.89 -3.80
C CYS A 50 3.27 -4.41 -4.77
N THR A 51 2.17 -5.13 -4.86
CA THR A 51 1.04 -4.72 -5.67
C THR A 51 -0.21 -4.79 -4.81
N LEU A 52 -0.81 -3.63 -4.58
CA LEU A 52 -2.04 -3.54 -3.80
C LEU A 52 -3.12 -2.98 -4.71
N ASN A 53 -4.01 -3.86 -5.15
CA ASN A 53 -5.09 -3.48 -6.06
C ASN A 53 -6.40 -3.76 -5.35
N ILE A 54 -6.66 -2.92 -4.36
CA ILE A 54 -7.81 -3.12 -3.48
C ILE A 54 -8.36 -1.78 -3.07
N ASN A 55 -9.63 -1.77 -2.80
CA ASN A 55 -10.32 -0.57 -2.32
C ASN A 55 -10.41 -0.68 -0.80
N THR A 56 -9.31 -0.38 -0.11
CA THR A 56 -9.24 -0.64 1.33
C THR A 56 -8.44 0.42 2.06
N ASN A 57 -8.58 0.39 3.38
CA ASN A 57 -7.81 1.23 4.29
C ASN A 57 -6.80 0.35 5.02
N LEU A 58 -5.55 0.77 4.99
CA LEU A 58 -4.48 0.13 5.76
C LEU A 58 -3.97 1.10 6.80
N GLU A 59 -3.85 0.64 8.03
CA GLU A 59 -3.20 1.41 9.07
C GLU A 59 -2.50 0.47 10.03
N ASN A 60 -1.37 0.92 10.57
CA ASN A 60 -0.57 0.14 11.49
C ASN A 60 -0.19 -1.22 10.92
N SER A 61 0.17 -1.22 9.64
CA SER A 61 0.43 -2.46 8.92
C SER A 61 1.82 -2.46 8.32
N ILE A 62 2.37 -3.64 8.15
CA ILE A 62 3.64 -3.82 7.45
C ILE A 62 3.40 -4.83 6.34
N ILE A 63 3.64 -4.40 5.11
CA ILE A 63 3.47 -5.26 3.95
C ILE A 63 4.86 -5.62 3.45
N PRO A 64 5.27 -6.88 3.58
CA PRO A 64 6.60 -7.30 3.15
C PRO A 64 6.77 -7.20 1.64
N TYR A 65 8.02 -7.19 1.19
CA TYR A 65 8.29 -7.12 -0.23
C TYR A 65 7.74 -8.34 -0.97
N ASN A 66 7.49 -8.17 -2.26
CA ASN A 66 6.93 -9.19 -3.14
C ASN A 66 5.54 -9.66 -2.72
N THR A 67 4.76 -8.78 -2.13
CA THR A 67 3.40 -9.11 -1.69
C THR A 67 2.40 -8.59 -2.69
N THR A 68 1.44 -9.43 -3.06
CA THR A 68 0.35 -9.03 -3.93
C THR A 68 -0.97 -9.23 -3.20
N ILE A 69 -1.74 -8.15 -3.12
CA ILE A 69 -3.07 -8.20 -2.52
C ILE A 69 -4.06 -7.72 -3.56
N SER A 70 -5.04 -8.55 -3.86
CA SER A 70 -6.01 -8.25 -4.92
C SER A 70 -7.43 -8.45 -4.45
N THR A 71 -7.73 -7.86 -3.29
CA THR A 71 -9.06 -7.99 -2.70
C THR A 71 -9.39 -6.72 -1.93
N ASN A 72 -10.66 -6.46 -1.73
CA ASN A 72 -11.10 -5.31 -0.95
C ASN A 72 -11.63 -5.70 0.42
N LYS A 73 -11.22 -6.85 0.93
CA LYS A 73 -11.65 -7.32 2.25
C LYS A 73 -10.51 -7.32 3.24
N MET A 74 -9.77 -6.23 3.28
CA MET A 74 -8.63 -6.10 4.17
C MET A 74 -9.08 -5.65 5.55
N LYS A 75 -8.43 -6.18 6.56
CA LYS A 75 -8.59 -5.70 7.92
C LYS A 75 -7.41 -4.84 8.30
N LYS A 76 -7.58 -4.06 9.36
CA LYS A 76 -6.50 -3.24 9.88
C LYS A 76 -5.40 -4.11 10.47
N SER A 77 -4.23 -3.53 10.59
CA SER A 77 -3.10 -4.12 11.32
C SER A 77 -2.71 -5.48 10.77
N ILE A 78 -2.40 -5.51 9.50
CA ILE A 78 -2.01 -6.74 8.82
C ILE A 78 -0.49 -6.78 8.72
N ILE A 79 0.09 -7.91 9.12
CA ILE A 79 1.50 -8.18 8.95
C ILE A 79 1.63 -9.48 8.17
N LEU A 80 2.30 -9.42 7.02
CA LEU A 80 2.44 -10.55 6.14
C LEU A 80 3.90 -10.97 6.05
N CYS A 81 4.13 -12.25 5.72
CA CYS A 81 5.47 -12.74 5.46
C CYS A 81 5.89 -12.41 4.03
N GLU A 82 7.21 -12.48 3.79
CA GLU A 82 7.74 -12.26 2.45
C GLU A 82 7.08 -13.20 1.43
N ASP A 83 6.95 -12.71 0.22
CA ASP A 83 6.39 -13.46 -0.89
C ASP A 83 5.00 -13.98 -0.61
N SER A 84 4.28 -13.31 0.26
CA SER A 84 2.92 -13.69 0.58
C SER A 84 1.94 -13.21 -0.47
N LYS A 85 0.90 -13.98 -0.65
CA LYS A 85 -0.23 -13.55 -1.45
C LYS A 85 -1.47 -13.68 -0.60
N LEU A 86 -2.31 -12.67 -0.66
CA LEU A 86 -3.55 -12.66 0.10
C LEU A 86 -4.71 -12.48 -0.85
N GLU A 87 -5.61 -13.43 -0.83
CA GLU A 87 -6.84 -13.36 -1.61
C GLU A 87 -8.01 -13.64 -0.65
N LEU A 88 -8.92 -12.69 -0.61
CA LEU A 88 -10.06 -12.78 0.32
C LEU A 88 -11.38 -12.79 -0.42
#